data_503d6a8d88772cad3085149341b58534
#
_entry.id   503d6a8d88772cad3085149341b58534
#
_cell.length_a   1.000
_cell.length_b   1.000
_cell.length_c   1.000
_cell.angle_alpha   90.00
_cell.angle_beta   90.00
_cell.angle_gamma   90.00
#
_symmetry.space_group_name_H-M   'P 1'
#
loop_
_entity.id
_entity.type
_entity.pdbx_description
1 polymer ?
#
loop_
_entity_poly.entity_id
_entity_poly.type
_entity_poly.pdbx_seq_one_letter_code
_entity_poly.pdbx_strand_id
1 'polypeptide(L)'
;VGTAASITHTAGMFGKHTEEYGQTLPAVLEPNGMNFWTPQTQDTEQKCIAPYYYRDSLFQGFRNSHWIVGGCTQDYGSMTLMPLFESLRCTPEKRGTRFSHDQEIATPSYYSVSLPDEHLQAEMTGCSRSAIFRFTYQKEGKAYLVVNPNSDEGEGYIEIDTLQKRIYGYNPVHRIYQ
;
A
#
# COMPACT_ATOMS: atom_id res chain seq x y z
N VAL A 1 10.07 10.78 -10.10
CA VAL A 1 9.20 9.73 -10.64
C VAL A 1 7.78 10.25 -11.00
N GLY A 2 7.46 11.54 -10.83
CA GLY A 2 6.15 12.09 -11.20
C GLY A 2 5.02 11.79 -10.19
N THR A 3 5.36 11.30 -8.99
CA THR A 3 4.39 11.07 -7.92
C THR A 3 3.92 12.36 -7.26
N ALA A 4 4.75 13.40 -7.30
CA ALA A 4 4.36 14.72 -6.84
C ALA A 4 3.42 15.35 -7.88
N ALA A 5 2.15 15.46 -7.53
CA ALA A 5 1.17 16.12 -8.36
C ALA A 5 1.59 17.57 -8.67
N SER A 6 1.43 17.99 -9.91
CA SER A 6 1.54 19.39 -10.27
C SER A 6 0.54 20.22 -9.47
N ILE A 7 0.98 21.37 -8.98
CA ILE A 7 0.14 22.31 -8.21
C ILE A 7 -0.87 23.02 -9.11
N THR A 8 -0.72 22.93 -10.42
CA THR A 8 -1.64 23.53 -11.37
C THR A 8 -2.97 22.78 -11.32
N HIS A 9 -3.96 23.51 -10.84
CA HIS A 9 -5.34 23.16 -10.69
C HIS A 9 -5.94 22.49 -11.92
N THR A 10 -5.94 21.19 -11.93
CA THR A 10 -7.01 20.47 -12.57
C THR A 10 -8.15 20.50 -11.56
N ALA A 11 -9.26 21.14 -11.94
CA ALA A 11 -10.46 21.18 -11.11
C ALA A 11 -11.01 19.76 -11.06
N GLY A 12 -10.65 19.01 -10.04
CA GLY A 12 -11.07 17.64 -9.87
C GLY A 12 -12.57 17.49 -9.88
N MET A 13 -13.09 16.78 -10.88
CA MET A 13 -14.50 16.46 -10.97
C MET A 13 -14.92 15.58 -9.77
N PHE A 14 -13.97 14.85 -9.17
CA PHE A 14 -14.20 13.92 -8.07
C PHE A 14 -13.53 14.33 -6.74
N GLY A 15 -12.94 15.53 -6.65
CA GLY A 15 -12.37 16.07 -5.42
C GLY A 15 -10.86 15.82 -5.25
N LYS A 16 -10.38 15.99 -4.02
CA LYS A 16 -8.97 15.77 -3.67
C LYS A 16 -8.61 14.28 -3.79
N HIS A 17 -7.33 13.98 -4.13
CA HIS A 17 -6.79 12.62 -4.19
C HIS A 17 -7.31 11.76 -5.34
N THR A 18 -8.00 12.35 -6.32
CA THR A 18 -8.53 11.66 -7.47
C THR A 18 -7.56 11.64 -8.65
N GLU A 19 -7.94 10.99 -9.75
CA GLU A 19 -7.15 10.82 -10.96
C GLU A 19 -6.60 12.12 -11.57
N GLU A 20 -7.09 13.27 -11.16
CA GLU A 20 -6.66 14.56 -11.69
C GLU A 20 -5.43 15.14 -11.00
N TYR A 21 -4.97 14.52 -9.91
CA TYR A 21 -3.85 14.98 -9.10
C TYR A 21 -2.55 14.20 -9.30
N GLY A 22 -2.37 13.61 -10.44
CA GLY A 22 -1.19 12.80 -10.75
C GLY A 22 -1.41 11.33 -10.40
N GLN A 23 -1.30 10.53 -11.41
CA GLN A 23 -1.67 9.13 -11.38
C GLN A 23 -0.45 8.21 -11.23
N THR A 24 0.74 8.78 -11.11
CA THR A 24 1.96 7.98 -10.99
C THR A 24 2.15 7.52 -9.56
N LEU A 25 2.18 6.22 -9.38
CA LEU A 25 2.46 5.57 -8.10
C LEU A 25 3.95 5.20 -8.00
N PRO A 26 4.54 5.21 -6.81
CA PRO A 26 5.88 4.68 -6.58
C PRO A 26 5.82 3.15 -6.49
N ALA A 27 5.22 2.53 -7.50
CA ALA A 27 5.00 1.11 -7.57
C ALA A 27 6.23 0.34 -8.03
N VAL A 28 6.41 -0.85 -7.50
CA VAL A 28 7.40 -1.82 -7.98
C VAL A 28 6.71 -2.93 -8.75
N LEU A 29 7.16 -3.19 -9.96
CA LEU A 29 6.61 -4.23 -10.83
C LEU A 29 7.61 -4.60 -11.93
N GLU A 30 7.42 -5.78 -12.51
CA GLU A 30 8.03 -6.13 -13.78
C GLU A 30 7.17 -5.61 -14.94
N PRO A 31 7.77 -5.27 -16.09
CA PRO A 31 7.02 -4.98 -17.30
C PRO A 31 6.07 -6.13 -17.64
N ASN A 32 4.79 -5.82 -17.87
CA ASN A 32 3.73 -6.80 -18.11
C ASN A 32 3.44 -7.76 -16.92
N GLY A 33 3.77 -7.34 -15.71
CA GLY A 33 3.39 -8.07 -14.49
C GLY A 33 1.87 -8.14 -14.31
N MET A 34 1.42 -9.14 -13.55
CA MET A 34 -0.01 -9.37 -13.28
C MET A 34 -0.57 -8.44 -12.21
N ASN A 35 0.29 -7.92 -11.34
CA ASN A 35 -0.02 -6.99 -10.28
C ASN A 35 1.18 -6.12 -9.97
N PHE A 36 0.98 -5.10 -9.19
CA PHE A 36 2.08 -4.29 -8.65
C PHE A 36 1.96 -4.13 -7.14
N TRP A 37 3.07 -3.79 -6.52
CA TRP A 37 3.11 -3.41 -5.12
C TRP A 37 3.43 -1.93 -5.01
N THR A 38 2.69 -1.23 -4.18
CA THR A 38 2.86 0.21 -3.95
C THR A 38 2.80 0.53 -2.47
N PRO A 39 3.54 1.54 -1.98
CA PRO A 39 3.21 2.12 -0.69
C PRO A 39 1.78 2.63 -0.72
N GLN A 40 1.12 2.55 0.41
CA GLN A 40 -0.23 3.05 0.61
C GLN A 40 -0.21 4.19 1.62
N THR A 41 -0.87 5.29 1.28
CA THR A 41 -1.07 6.43 2.17
C THR A 41 -2.54 6.66 2.51
N GLN A 42 -3.45 6.08 1.73
CA GLN A 42 -4.89 6.12 1.99
C GLN A 42 -5.27 5.05 3.02
N ASP A 43 -6.12 5.39 3.96
CA ASP A 43 -6.59 4.48 5.01
C ASP A 43 -7.65 3.49 4.51
N THR A 44 -8.38 3.85 3.45
CA THR A 44 -9.43 3.04 2.85
C THR A 44 -9.25 2.85 1.35
N GLU A 45 -9.95 1.87 0.80
CA GLU A 45 -10.10 1.70 -0.64
C GLU A 45 -11.35 2.43 -1.10
N GLN A 46 -11.16 3.48 -1.87
CA GLN A 46 -12.27 4.23 -2.45
C GLN A 46 -12.14 4.26 -3.97
N LYS A 47 -13.28 4.22 -4.63
CA LYS A 47 -13.36 4.39 -6.07
C LYS A 47 -12.75 5.72 -6.49
N CYS A 48 -11.99 5.74 -7.57
CA CYS A 48 -11.30 6.91 -8.12
C CYS A 48 -10.11 7.43 -7.29
N ILE A 49 -9.79 6.84 -6.16
CA ILE A 49 -8.71 7.29 -5.29
C ILE A 49 -7.50 6.36 -5.41
N ALA A 50 -6.35 6.94 -5.77
CA ALA A 50 -5.09 6.19 -5.84
C ALA A 50 -4.68 5.70 -4.44
N PRO A 51 -4.06 4.52 -4.32
CA PRO A 51 -3.58 4.02 -3.03
C PRO A 51 -2.52 4.92 -2.39
N TYR A 52 -1.76 5.66 -3.16
CA TYR A 52 -0.73 6.58 -2.70
C TYR A 52 -0.99 7.99 -3.19
N TYR A 53 -0.86 8.95 -2.30
CA TYR A 53 -0.90 10.36 -2.63
C TYR A 53 0.29 11.10 -2.01
N TYR A 54 1.06 11.79 -2.84
CA TYR A 54 2.33 12.40 -2.45
C TYR A 54 2.23 13.40 -1.29
N ARG A 55 1.10 14.06 -1.12
CA ARG A 55 0.93 15.06 -0.03
C ARG A 55 0.47 14.47 1.29
N ASP A 56 0.21 13.19 1.34
CA ASP A 56 -0.10 12.52 2.59
C ASP A 56 1.15 12.39 3.45
N SER A 57 0.98 12.46 4.74
CA SER A 57 2.05 12.37 5.73
C SER A 57 2.02 11.08 6.55
N LEU A 58 1.03 10.23 6.30
CA LEU A 58 0.85 8.95 6.98
C LEU A 58 1.03 7.80 6.00
N PHE A 59 1.92 6.91 6.36
CA PHE A 59 2.12 5.64 5.67
C PHE A 59 1.16 4.60 6.25
N GLN A 60 0.40 3.91 5.42
CA GLN A 60 -0.63 2.95 5.80
C GLN A 60 -0.23 1.49 5.55
N GLY A 61 0.85 1.26 4.84
CA GLY A 61 1.36 -0.07 4.52
C GLY A 61 1.82 -0.21 3.08
N PHE A 62 2.05 -1.46 2.70
CA PHE A 62 2.36 -1.87 1.32
C PHE A 62 1.16 -2.60 0.76
N ARG A 63 0.66 -2.11 -0.37
CA ARG A 63 -0.54 -2.65 -1.01
C ARG A 63 -0.19 -3.44 -2.26
N ASN A 64 -0.65 -4.68 -2.32
CA ASN A 64 -0.81 -5.41 -3.57
C ASN A 64 -2.02 -4.83 -4.31
N SER A 65 -1.84 -4.39 -5.53
CA SER A 65 -2.85 -3.63 -6.24
C SER A 65 -2.97 -4.07 -7.70
N HIS A 66 -4.19 -4.02 -8.19
CA HIS A 66 -4.55 -4.13 -9.61
C HIS A 66 -5.24 -2.86 -10.09
N TRP A 67 -5.15 -1.79 -9.31
CA TRP A 67 -5.81 -0.53 -9.63
C TRP A 67 -5.35 0.01 -10.98
N ILE A 68 -6.32 0.38 -11.80
CA ILE A 68 -6.08 0.96 -13.12
C ILE A 68 -5.72 2.43 -12.93
N VAL A 69 -4.47 2.77 -13.11
CA VAL A 69 -3.96 4.14 -12.99
C VAL A 69 -4.74 5.06 -13.91
N GLY A 70 -5.31 6.12 -13.35
CA GLY A 70 -6.19 7.04 -14.09
C GLY A 70 -7.63 6.56 -14.23
N GLY A 71 -7.96 5.39 -13.70
CA GLY A 71 -9.31 4.85 -13.74
C GLY A 71 -10.12 5.19 -12.50
N CYS A 72 -11.42 5.47 -12.70
CA CYS A 72 -12.36 5.63 -11.60
C CYS A 72 -13.03 4.29 -11.26
N THR A 73 -12.21 3.27 -11.04
CA THR A 73 -12.65 1.95 -10.61
C THR A 73 -12.11 1.64 -9.23
N GLN A 74 -12.82 0.83 -8.48
CA GLN A 74 -12.30 0.31 -7.22
C GLN A 74 -11.24 -0.76 -7.50
N ASP A 75 -10.23 -0.84 -6.65
CA ASP A 75 -9.24 -1.91 -6.70
C ASP A 75 -9.87 -3.25 -6.34
N TYR A 76 -9.29 -4.34 -6.77
CA TYR A 76 -9.80 -5.68 -6.53
C TYR A 76 -8.68 -6.65 -6.18
N GLY A 77 -9.01 -7.68 -5.40
CA GLY A 77 -8.04 -8.68 -5.00
C GLY A 77 -6.84 -8.12 -4.25
N SER A 78 -7.01 -6.94 -3.65
CA SER A 78 -5.92 -6.24 -2.98
C SER A 78 -5.74 -6.74 -1.55
N MET A 79 -4.53 -6.56 -1.04
CA MET A 79 -4.21 -6.73 0.36
C MET A 79 -3.17 -5.71 0.79
N THR A 80 -3.16 -5.38 2.08
CA THR A 80 -2.17 -4.46 2.66
C THR A 80 -1.35 -5.16 3.73
N LEU A 81 -0.04 -4.95 3.67
CA LEU A 81 0.93 -5.39 4.67
C LEU A 81 1.42 -4.16 5.44
N MET A 82 1.22 -4.12 6.76
CA MET A 82 1.73 -3.02 7.58
C MET A 82 2.64 -3.55 8.69
N PRO A 83 3.96 -3.31 8.61
CA PRO A 83 4.88 -3.62 9.69
C PRO A 83 4.73 -2.59 10.82
N LEU A 84 4.67 -3.06 12.06
CA LEU A 84 4.54 -2.24 13.25
C LEU A 84 5.54 -2.65 14.33
N PHE A 85 5.81 -1.75 15.26
CA PHE A 85 6.72 -1.99 16.38
C PHE A 85 6.03 -1.67 17.71
N GLU A 86 6.23 -2.53 18.72
CA GLU A 86 5.73 -2.45 20.11
C GLU A 86 4.20 -2.36 20.25
N SER A 87 3.49 -1.69 19.38
CA SER A 87 2.05 -1.47 19.48
C SER A 87 1.30 -2.05 18.28
N LEU A 88 0.44 -3.02 18.53
CA LEU A 88 -0.41 -3.60 17.50
C LEU A 88 -1.64 -2.72 17.23
N ARG A 89 -1.71 -2.16 16.01
CA ARG A 89 -2.80 -1.32 15.54
C ARG A 89 -3.35 -1.90 14.23
N CYS A 90 -4.48 -2.59 14.31
CA CYS A 90 -5.01 -3.37 13.18
C CYS A 90 -5.91 -2.57 12.25
N THR A 91 -6.62 -1.56 12.77
CA THR A 91 -7.59 -0.81 11.95
C THR A 91 -6.92 0.27 11.12
N PRO A 92 -7.41 0.53 9.89
CA PRO A 92 -6.84 1.54 9.00
C PRO A 92 -6.66 2.92 9.67
N GLU A 93 -7.65 3.37 10.45
CA GLU A 93 -7.63 4.68 11.09
C GLU A 93 -6.53 4.81 12.17
N LYS A 94 -6.02 3.69 12.67
CA LYS A 94 -5.04 3.65 13.76
C LYS A 94 -3.66 3.18 13.35
N ARG A 95 -3.54 2.44 12.24
CA ARG A 95 -2.26 1.84 11.84
C ARG A 95 -1.30 2.82 11.17
N GLY A 96 -1.81 3.95 10.68
CA GLY A 96 -0.99 4.96 10.00
C GLY A 96 0.19 5.43 10.86
N THR A 97 1.35 5.52 10.26
CA THR A 97 2.59 6.02 10.88
C THR A 97 3.21 7.12 10.04
N ARG A 98 3.91 8.06 10.67
CA ARG A 98 4.52 9.19 9.95
C ARG A 98 5.68 8.73 9.09
N PHE A 99 5.84 9.35 7.94
CA PHE A 99 6.99 9.18 7.04
C PHE A 99 7.38 10.51 6.40
N SER A 100 8.54 10.53 5.76
CA SER A 100 9.04 11.69 5.01
C SER A 100 9.53 11.25 3.65
N HIS A 101 9.20 12.01 2.61
CA HIS A 101 9.68 11.79 1.25
C HIS A 101 11.20 11.95 1.11
N ASP A 102 11.85 12.69 2.01
CA ASP A 102 13.31 12.80 2.06
C ASP A 102 13.98 11.47 2.42
N GLN A 103 13.20 10.56 3.01
CA GLN A 103 13.63 9.23 3.41
C GLN A 103 12.95 8.11 2.60
N GLU A 104 12.44 8.48 1.44
CA GLU A 104 11.76 7.60 0.51
C GLU A 104 12.61 7.44 -0.76
N ILE A 105 12.81 6.21 -1.20
CA ILE A 105 13.46 5.88 -2.48
C ILE A 105 12.48 5.09 -3.32
N ALA A 106 12.21 5.58 -4.52
CA ALA A 106 11.29 4.94 -5.45
C ALA A 106 11.94 4.79 -6.82
N THR A 107 12.06 3.55 -7.28
CA THR A 107 12.46 3.18 -8.63
C THR A 107 11.47 2.14 -9.17
N PRO A 108 11.43 1.84 -10.47
CA PRO A 108 10.52 0.85 -11.00
C PRO A 108 10.63 -0.56 -10.39
N SER A 109 11.83 -0.90 -9.89
CA SER A 109 12.12 -2.25 -9.37
C SER A 109 12.38 -2.29 -7.87
N TYR A 110 12.44 -1.14 -7.21
CA TYR A 110 12.78 -1.07 -5.79
C TYR A 110 12.14 0.15 -5.13
N TYR A 111 11.62 -0.08 -3.94
CA TYR A 111 11.10 0.96 -3.07
C TYR A 111 11.63 0.79 -1.65
N SER A 112 11.96 1.89 -1.00
CA SER A 112 12.26 1.87 0.42
C SER A 112 11.76 3.13 1.11
N VAL A 113 11.45 3.01 2.41
CA VAL A 113 10.99 4.10 3.25
C VAL A 113 11.44 3.89 4.69
N SER A 114 11.81 4.98 5.34
CA SER A 114 12.04 4.98 6.79
C SER A 114 10.75 5.36 7.52
N LEU A 115 10.40 4.58 8.54
CA LEU A 115 9.26 4.78 9.42
C LEU A 115 9.77 5.04 10.85
N PRO A 116 10.09 6.30 11.19
CA PRO A 116 10.78 6.61 12.45
C PRO A 116 9.98 6.23 13.69
N ASP A 117 8.67 6.38 13.67
CA ASP A 117 7.79 6.03 14.81
C ASP A 117 7.78 4.51 15.09
N GLU A 118 8.05 3.70 14.06
CA GLU A 118 8.18 2.25 14.15
C GLU A 118 9.63 1.79 14.30
N HIS A 119 10.59 2.71 14.36
CA HIS A 119 12.03 2.39 14.36
C HIS A 119 12.43 1.41 13.24
N LEU A 120 11.90 1.61 12.05
CA LEU A 120 11.91 0.64 10.98
C LEU A 120 12.39 1.25 9.65
N GLN A 121 13.28 0.52 8.97
CA GLN A 121 13.51 0.67 7.54
C GLN A 121 12.77 -0.44 6.81
N ALA A 122 11.87 -0.06 5.92
CA ALA A 122 11.10 -0.99 5.10
C ALA A 122 11.55 -0.90 3.64
N GLU A 123 11.68 -2.06 2.99
CA GLU A 123 12.12 -2.18 1.61
C GLU A 123 11.25 -3.20 0.88
N MET A 124 11.01 -2.97 -0.40
CA MET A 124 10.33 -3.94 -1.24
C MET A 124 10.90 -3.98 -2.66
N THR A 125 10.81 -5.14 -3.27
CA THR A 125 10.98 -5.36 -4.70
C THR A 125 9.90 -6.31 -5.19
N GLY A 126 9.47 -6.17 -6.43
CA GLY A 126 8.39 -6.95 -7.00
C GLY A 126 8.80 -7.66 -8.28
N CYS A 127 8.11 -8.73 -8.58
CA CYS A 127 8.14 -9.40 -9.87
C CYS A 127 6.70 -9.68 -10.34
N SER A 128 6.55 -10.42 -11.43
CA SER A 128 5.28 -10.57 -12.16
C SER A 128 4.05 -10.89 -11.30
N ARG A 129 4.20 -11.67 -10.22
CA ARG A 129 3.08 -12.12 -9.36
C ARG A 129 3.41 -12.13 -7.87
N SER A 130 4.59 -11.69 -7.49
CA SER A 130 5.06 -11.76 -6.11
C SER A 130 5.93 -10.56 -5.76
N ALA A 131 6.21 -10.41 -4.48
CA ALA A 131 7.16 -9.42 -3.99
C ALA A 131 7.98 -9.97 -2.83
N ILE A 132 9.10 -9.35 -2.59
CA ILE A 132 9.92 -9.59 -1.40
C ILE A 132 9.96 -8.30 -0.60
N PHE A 133 9.75 -8.44 0.69
CA PHE A 133 9.84 -7.35 1.66
C PHE A 133 10.97 -7.63 2.64
N ARG A 134 11.66 -6.56 3.01
CA ARG A 134 12.63 -6.58 4.11
C ARG A 134 12.28 -5.49 5.12
N PHE A 135 12.08 -5.89 6.36
CA PHE A 135 11.78 -5.02 7.49
C PHE A 135 12.95 -5.07 8.47
N THR A 136 13.70 -3.97 8.56
CA THR A 136 14.86 -3.86 9.42
C THR A 136 14.54 -2.96 10.60
N TYR A 137 14.31 -3.56 11.77
CA TYR A 137 14.04 -2.83 13.00
C TYR A 137 15.34 -2.35 13.62
N GLN A 138 15.40 -1.09 14.04
CA GLN A 138 16.59 -0.43 14.61
C GLN A 138 16.71 -0.65 16.12
N LYS A 139 15.69 -1.24 16.74
CA LYS A 139 15.64 -1.55 18.17
C LYS A 139 15.17 -2.96 18.39
N GLU A 140 15.61 -3.54 19.51
CA GLU A 140 15.04 -4.78 20.02
C GLU A 140 13.65 -4.50 20.61
N GLY A 141 12.69 -5.38 20.32
CA GLY A 141 11.31 -5.23 20.80
C GLY A 141 10.34 -6.15 20.06
N LYS A 142 9.05 -5.90 20.25
CA LYS A 142 8.01 -6.70 19.62
C LYS A 142 7.69 -6.15 18.22
N ALA A 143 7.95 -6.96 17.21
CA ALA A 143 7.60 -6.66 15.84
C ALA A 143 6.28 -7.34 15.46
N TYR A 144 5.42 -6.62 14.75
CA TYR A 144 4.15 -7.12 14.25
C TYR A 144 4.06 -6.91 12.75
N LEU A 145 3.35 -7.78 12.06
CA LEU A 145 2.95 -7.59 10.67
C LEU A 145 1.43 -7.72 10.59
N VAL A 146 0.76 -6.62 10.30
CA VAL A 146 -0.67 -6.63 10.00
C VAL A 146 -0.86 -7.01 8.55
N VAL A 147 -1.71 -8.00 8.29
CA VAL A 147 -2.15 -8.40 6.96
C VAL A 147 -3.64 -8.09 6.86
N ASN A 148 -4.00 -7.15 6.01
CA ASN A 148 -5.39 -6.76 5.80
C ASN A 148 -5.82 -7.19 4.38
N PRO A 149 -6.85 -8.03 4.24
CA PRO A 149 -7.36 -8.45 2.92
C PRO A 149 -8.12 -7.34 2.19
N ASN A 150 -8.29 -6.16 2.79
CA ASN A 150 -8.98 -5.01 2.20
C ASN A 150 -10.40 -5.34 1.70
N SER A 151 -11.12 -6.18 2.41
CA SER A 151 -12.50 -6.53 2.09
C SER A 151 -13.46 -5.64 2.86
N ASP A 152 -14.15 -4.71 2.19
CA ASP A 152 -15.10 -3.80 2.82
C ASP A 152 -16.34 -4.53 3.33
N GLU A 153 -16.70 -5.64 2.71
CA GLU A 153 -17.90 -6.41 3.02
C GLU A 153 -17.64 -7.62 3.92
N GLY A 154 -16.40 -7.76 4.40
CA GLY A 154 -16.01 -8.86 5.29
C GLY A 154 -15.93 -10.22 4.60
N GLU A 155 -15.89 -10.27 3.28
CA GLU A 155 -15.82 -11.52 2.51
C GLU A 155 -14.40 -12.05 2.31
N GLY A 156 -13.37 -11.26 2.68
CA GLY A 156 -11.98 -11.69 2.65
C GLY A 156 -11.70 -12.70 3.77
N TYR A 157 -10.81 -13.62 3.50
CA TYR A 157 -10.41 -14.66 4.44
C TYR A 157 -8.89 -14.74 4.57
N ILE A 158 -8.41 -14.88 5.80
CA ILE A 158 -7.00 -15.07 6.13
C ILE A 158 -6.85 -16.20 7.13
N GLU A 159 -5.89 -17.09 6.88
CA GLU A 159 -5.48 -18.14 7.80
C GLU A 159 -3.97 -18.11 8.03
N ILE A 160 -3.57 -18.36 9.27
CA ILE A 160 -2.16 -18.42 9.68
C ILE A 160 -1.80 -19.87 9.97
N ASP A 161 -0.93 -20.44 9.15
CA ASP A 161 -0.34 -21.76 9.35
C ASP A 161 1.02 -21.59 10.06
N THR A 162 0.99 -21.78 11.36
CA THR A 162 2.19 -21.64 12.21
C THR A 162 3.22 -22.74 11.99
N LEU A 163 2.79 -23.92 11.54
CA LEU A 163 3.67 -25.06 11.29
C LEU A 163 4.51 -24.83 10.02
N GLN A 164 3.86 -24.34 8.96
CA GLN A 164 4.52 -24.04 7.70
C GLN A 164 5.02 -22.59 7.60
N LYS A 165 4.81 -21.78 8.65
CA LYS A 165 5.21 -20.37 8.72
C LYS A 165 4.72 -19.57 7.51
N ARG A 166 3.46 -19.72 7.15
CA ARG A 166 2.81 -19.03 6.04
C ARG A 166 1.47 -18.42 6.44
N ILE A 167 1.11 -17.38 5.73
CA ILE A 167 -0.22 -16.77 5.78
C ILE A 167 -0.82 -16.96 4.38
N TYR A 168 -2.06 -17.39 4.31
CA TYR A 168 -2.77 -17.52 3.04
C TYR A 168 -4.23 -17.11 3.21
N GLY A 169 -4.87 -16.83 2.10
CA GLY A 169 -6.25 -16.38 2.11
C GLY A 169 -6.70 -15.95 0.72
N TYR A 170 -7.81 -15.28 0.69
CA TYR A 170 -8.36 -14.69 -0.53
C TYR A 170 -9.09 -13.38 -0.23
N ASN A 171 -9.20 -12.56 -1.27
CA ASN A 171 -10.04 -11.39 -1.31
C ASN A 171 -10.93 -11.48 -2.56
N PRO A 172 -12.25 -11.31 -2.44
CA PRO A 172 -13.17 -11.38 -3.58
C PRO A 172 -12.84 -10.37 -4.67
N VAL A 173 -13.08 -10.78 -5.92
CA VAL A 173 -12.74 -9.97 -7.13
C VAL A 173 -13.92 -9.22 -7.73
N HIS A 174 -15.10 -9.34 -7.17
CA HIS A 174 -16.36 -8.90 -7.82
C HIS A 174 -16.67 -7.40 -7.70
N ARG A 175 -15.80 -6.61 -7.09
CA ARG A 175 -16.02 -5.17 -6.87
C ARG A 175 -16.02 -4.30 -8.13
N ILE A 176 -15.53 -4.81 -9.26
CA ILE A 176 -15.43 -4.03 -10.49
C ILE A 176 -16.77 -3.87 -11.20
N TYR A 177 -17.70 -4.77 -10.95
CA TYR A 177 -18.92 -4.94 -11.73
C TYR A 177 -20.23 -4.73 -10.95
N GLN A 178 -20.18 -4.11 -9.80
CA GLN A 178 -21.41 -3.69 -9.08
C GLN A 178 -21.84 -2.29 -9.44
#